data_ebdadd9aa84528b9b41e7cef76efb07c
#
_entry.id   ebdadd9aa84528b9b41e7cef76efb07c
#
_cell.length_a   1.000
_cell.length_b   1.000
_cell.length_c   1.000
_cell.angle_alpha   90.00
_cell.angle_beta   90.00
_cell.angle_gamma   90.00
#
_symmetry.space_group_name_H-M   'P 1'
#
loop_
_entity.id
_entity.type
_entity.pdbx_description
1 polymer ?
#
loop_
_entity_poly.entity_id
_entity_poly.type
_entity_poly.pdbx_seq_one_letter_code
_entity_poly.pdbx_strand_id
1 'polypeptide(L)'
;MDKDFNVSGWSSLAIHAGHEENDVQAHLTPIYASSTFVYDSAEQGMRRFSGEEKGYIYSRWGNPTFSEAERKIEAMESFGLNMEVKGILHASGMAAISTVLLATLKSGDKVLSHYSLYGGTEELTQQLLPGFGIERIIMD
;
A
#
# COMPACT_ATOMS: atom_id res chain seq x y z
N MET A 1 -11.17 15.92 9.20
CA MET A 1 -12.23 15.50 10.15
C MET A 1 -12.57 14.06 9.78
N ASP A 2 -11.95 13.10 10.46
CA ASP A 2 -12.27 11.69 10.25
C ASP A 2 -13.74 11.50 10.63
N LYS A 3 -14.60 11.43 9.64
CA LYS A 3 -15.94 10.90 9.86
C LYS A 3 -15.73 9.41 10.06
N ASP A 4 -15.68 8.99 11.32
CA ASP A 4 -15.88 7.61 11.69
C ASP A 4 -17.23 7.18 11.12
N PHE A 5 -17.22 6.70 9.88
CA PHE A 5 -18.36 5.97 9.36
C PHE A 5 -18.47 4.74 10.24
N ASN A 6 -19.41 4.79 11.18
CA ASN A 6 -19.77 3.63 12.00
C ASN A 6 -20.45 2.61 11.07
N VAL A 7 -19.63 1.97 10.25
CA VAL A 7 -20.06 1.06 9.19
C VAL A 7 -20.25 -0.29 9.83
N SER A 8 -21.48 -0.71 9.94
CA SER A 8 -21.89 -1.92 10.67
C SER A 8 -21.59 -3.23 9.95
N GLY A 9 -20.91 -3.23 8.79
CA GLY A 9 -20.68 -4.47 8.05
C GLY A 9 -19.57 -4.36 7.00
N TRP A 10 -18.93 -5.50 6.72
CA TRP A 10 -17.84 -5.63 5.76
C TRP A 10 -18.22 -5.15 4.35
N SER A 11 -19.42 -5.46 3.87
CA SER A 11 -19.90 -4.99 2.55
C SER A 11 -20.01 -3.47 2.47
N SER A 12 -20.40 -2.81 3.55
CA SER A 12 -20.47 -1.34 3.60
C SER A 12 -19.07 -0.73 3.60
N LEU A 13 -18.10 -1.35 4.26
CA LEU A 13 -16.69 -0.95 4.19
C LEU A 13 -16.15 -1.04 2.76
N ALA A 14 -16.45 -2.12 2.04
CA ALA A 14 -16.02 -2.29 0.66
C ALA A 14 -16.52 -1.18 -0.28
N ILE A 15 -17.64 -0.55 0.05
CA ILE A 15 -18.22 0.55 -0.74
C ILE A 15 -17.70 1.92 -0.26
N HIS A 16 -17.73 2.18 1.05
CA HIS A 16 -17.60 3.52 1.60
C HIS A 16 -16.26 3.85 2.24
N ALA A 17 -15.46 2.84 2.63
CA ALA A 17 -14.17 3.09 3.26
C ALA A 17 -13.17 3.76 2.30
N GLY A 18 -12.27 4.55 2.87
CA GLY A 18 -11.19 5.20 2.15
C GLY A 18 -11.56 6.48 1.38
N HIS A 19 -12.87 6.79 1.29
CA HIS A 19 -13.31 7.98 0.55
C HIS A 19 -12.73 9.26 1.16
N GLU A 20 -12.14 10.12 0.32
CA GLU A 20 -11.72 11.47 0.69
C GLU A 20 -12.73 12.50 0.21
N GLU A 21 -13.00 13.50 1.06
CA GLU A 21 -13.73 14.68 0.62
C GLU A 21 -12.93 15.40 -0.48
N ASN A 22 -13.61 15.85 -1.51
CA ASN A 22 -13.02 16.58 -2.62
C ASN A 22 -13.76 17.89 -2.85
N ASP A 23 -13.09 18.90 -3.41
CA ASP A 23 -13.58 20.27 -3.53
C ASP A 23 -14.88 20.38 -4.33
N VAL A 24 -15.15 19.42 -5.21
CA VAL A 24 -16.37 19.40 -6.04
C VAL A 24 -17.47 18.52 -5.46
N GLN A 25 -17.27 17.93 -4.27
CA GLN A 25 -18.22 17.05 -3.60
C GLN A 25 -18.69 15.88 -4.49
N ALA A 26 -17.79 15.36 -5.32
CA ALA A 26 -18.08 14.19 -6.13
C ALA A 26 -18.33 12.97 -5.22
N HIS A 27 -19.38 12.21 -5.54
CA HIS A 27 -19.73 11.00 -4.77
C HIS A 27 -18.65 9.92 -4.82
N LEU A 28 -17.97 9.79 -5.96
CA LEU A 28 -16.81 8.93 -6.12
C LEU A 28 -15.56 9.80 -6.16
N THR A 29 -14.48 9.31 -5.58
CA THR A 29 -13.20 10.02 -5.67
C THR A 29 -12.77 10.17 -7.13
N PRO A 30 -12.47 11.37 -7.60
CA PRO A 30 -11.95 11.59 -8.94
C PRO A 30 -10.65 10.84 -9.20
N ILE A 31 -10.42 10.45 -10.44
CA ILE A 31 -9.13 9.88 -10.86
C ILE A 31 -8.12 11.00 -11.01
N TYR A 32 -7.12 11.04 -10.15
CA TYR A 32 -6.03 12.02 -10.18
C TYR A 32 -4.90 11.55 -11.10
N ALA A 33 -5.03 11.83 -12.39
CA ALA A 33 -4.04 11.48 -13.41
C ALA A 33 -2.90 12.52 -13.45
N SER A 34 -2.32 12.81 -12.28
CA SER A 34 -1.23 13.79 -12.13
C SER A 34 0.01 13.12 -11.55
N SER A 35 1.19 13.47 -12.07
CA SER A 35 2.46 13.00 -11.50
C SER A 35 2.93 13.86 -10.34
N THR A 36 2.57 15.16 -10.34
CA THR A 36 3.02 16.14 -9.35
C THR A 36 1.85 16.96 -8.84
N PHE A 37 2.02 17.54 -7.65
CA PHE A 37 1.02 18.38 -6.99
C PHE A 37 1.62 19.76 -6.70
N VAL A 38 0.81 20.80 -6.80
CA VAL A 38 1.23 22.18 -6.56
C VAL A 38 1.24 22.52 -5.08
N TYR A 39 1.97 23.54 -4.72
CA TYR A 39 2.04 24.12 -3.38
C TYR A 39 1.63 25.58 -3.42
N ASP A 40 1.08 26.07 -2.33
CA ASP A 40 0.72 27.49 -2.18
C ASP A 40 1.97 28.37 -2.02
N SER A 41 3.05 27.80 -1.49
CA SER A 41 4.33 28.48 -1.34
C SER A 41 5.51 27.48 -1.29
N ALA A 42 6.73 27.99 -1.44
CA ALA A 42 7.96 27.20 -1.28
C ALA A 42 8.08 26.64 0.15
N GLU A 43 7.65 27.39 1.16
CA GLU A 43 7.66 26.97 2.56
C GLU A 43 6.69 25.80 2.79
N GLN A 44 5.52 25.80 2.15
CA GLN A 44 4.60 24.66 2.20
C GLN A 44 5.23 23.42 1.56
N GLY A 45 5.87 23.62 0.41
CA GLY A 45 6.62 22.53 -0.24
C GLY A 45 7.66 21.91 0.71
N MET A 46 8.47 22.75 1.38
CA MET A 46 9.46 22.29 2.35
C MET A 46 8.82 21.48 3.50
N ARG A 47 7.72 21.97 4.10
CA ARG A 47 7.03 21.26 5.18
C ARG A 47 6.47 19.91 4.74
N ARG A 48 5.96 19.81 3.51
CA ARG A 48 5.48 18.52 2.97
C ARG A 48 6.64 17.54 2.73
N PHE A 49 7.75 18.05 2.20
CA PHE A 49 8.96 17.21 1.98
C PHE A 49 9.59 16.74 3.30
N SER A 50 9.55 17.55 4.36
CA SER A 50 10.04 17.16 5.69
C SER A 50 9.06 16.28 6.48
N GLY A 51 7.82 16.12 6.00
CA GLY A 51 6.77 15.37 6.70
C GLY A 51 6.08 16.15 7.82
N GLU A 52 6.38 17.44 7.98
CA GLU A 52 5.72 18.32 8.97
C GLU A 52 4.27 18.65 8.57
N GLU A 53 3.99 18.68 7.28
CA GLU A 53 2.65 18.89 6.74
C GLU A 53 2.25 17.70 5.85
N LYS A 54 1.07 17.16 6.10
CA LYS A 54 0.50 16.10 5.25
C LYS A 54 0.05 16.69 3.91
N GLY A 55 0.23 15.94 2.85
CA GLY A 55 -0.22 16.31 1.51
C GLY A 55 0.51 15.54 0.42
N TYR A 56 -0.03 15.63 -0.78
CA TYR A 56 0.57 14.98 -1.93
C TYR A 56 1.68 15.84 -2.52
N ILE A 57 2.75 15.18 -2.97
CA ILE A 57 3.94 15.81 -3.55
C ILE A 57 4.14 15.26 -4.96
N TYR A 58 4.24 13.95 -5.06
CA TYR A 58 4.53 13.22 -6.28
C TYR A 58 3.89 11.84 -6.23
N SER A 59 3.26 11.41 -7.33
CA SER A 59 2.42 10.20 -7.36
C SER A 59 3.16 8.90 -7.01
N ARG A 60 4.49 8.85 -7.13
CA ARG A 60 5.27 7.70 -6.66
C ARG A 60 5.28 7.58 -5.13
N TRP A 61 5.13 8.69 -4.40
CA TRP A 61 5.05 8.71 -2.93
C TRP A 61 3.63 8.67 -2.40
N GLY A 62 2.68 9.12 -3.20
CA GLY A 62 1.26 9.11 -2.86
C GLY A 62 0.42 9.83 -3.90
N ASN A 63 -0.79 9.34 -4.10
CA ASN A 63 -1.76 9.91 -5.00
C ASN A 63 -3.16 9.65 -4.42
N PRO A 64 -4.10 10.61 -4.42
CA PRO A 64 -5.42 10.42 -3.81
C PRO A 64 -6.14 9.17 -4.31
N THR A 65 -6.02 8.84 -5.60
CA THR A 65 -6.64 7.64 -6.18
C THR A 65 -6.09 6.35 -5.57
N PHE A 66 -4.76 6.27 -5.39
CA PHE A 66 -4.14 5.09 -4.78
C PHE A 66 -4.43 5.02 -3.28
N SER A 67 -4.33 6.16 -2.61
CA SER A 67 -4.57 6.26 -1.17
C SER A 67 -6.00 5.85 -0.78
N GLU A 68 -7.01 6.14 -1.61
CA GLU A 68 -8.37 5.65 -1.36
C GLU A 68 -8.43 4.12 -1.45
N ALA A 69 -7.84 3.53 -2.48
CA ALA A 69 -7.85 2.08 -2.67
C ALA A 69 -7.07 1.36 -1.53
N GLU A 70 -5.93 1.92 -1.12
CA GLU A 70 -5.14 1.41 0.01
C GLU A 70 -5.96 1.44 1.30
N ARG A 71 -6.55 2.58 1.66
CA ARG A 71 -7.39 2.70 2.86
C ARG A 71 -8.63 1.81 2.84
N LYS A 72 -9.21 1.59 1.66
CA LYS A 72 -10.35 0.68 1.52
C LYS A 72 -9.94 -0.77 1.84
N ILE A 73 -8.82 -1.22 1.31
CA ILE A 73 -8.27 -2.55 1.60
C ILE A 73 -7.87 -2.65 3.09
N GLU A 74 -7.18 -1.63 3.63
CA GLU A 74 -6.83 -1.56 5.05
C GLU A 74 -8.06 -1.73 5.96
N ALA A 75 -9.15 -1.01 5.65
CA ALA A 75 -10.39 -1.08 6.42
C ALA A 75 -11.05 -2.47 6.33
N MET A 76 -11.00 -3.10 5.16
CA MET A 76 -11.55 -4.44 4.96
C MET A 76 -10.71 -5.50 5.68
N GLU A 77 -9.40 -5.45 5.57
CA GLU A 77 -8.47 -6.41 6.19
C GLU A 77 -8.41 -6.25 7.72
N SER A 78 -8.64 -5.04 8.25
CA SER A 78 -8.68 -4.78 9.69
C SER A 78 -10.05 -5.04 10.33
N PHE A 79 -11.08 -5.36 9.54
CA PHE A 79 -12.46 -5.52 10.04
C PHE A 79 -12.56 -6.62 11.09
N GLY A 80 -13.01 -6.25 12.29
CA GLY A 80 -13.11 -7.16 13.42
C GLY A 80 -11.78 -7.48 14.11
N LEU A 81 -10.68 -6.87 13.70
CA LEU A 81 -9.37 -6.99 14.33
C LEU A 81 -9.08 -5.77 15.21
N ASN A 82 -8.39 -5.99 16.31
CA ASN A 82 -7.88 -4.90 17.16
C ASN A 82 -6.41 -4.60 16.81
N MET A 83 -6.17 -4.30 15.54
CA MET A 83 -4.84 -3.97 15.03
C MET A 83 -4.93 -3.02 13.84
N GLU A 84 -3.92 -2.18 13.69
CA GLU A 84 -3.75 -1.34 12.52
C GLU A 84 -3.17 -2.17 11.36
N VAL A 85 -3.79 -2.06 10.19
CA VAL A 85 -3.32 -2.65 8.94
C VAL A 85 -2.90 -1.52 8.01
N LYS A 86 -1.80 -1.69 7.29
CA LYS A 86 -1.35 -0.76 6.25
C LYS A 86 -1.27 -1.48 4.91
N GLY A 87 -1.79 -0.83 3.89
CA GLY A 87 -1.78 -1.29 2.50
C GLY A 87 -0.87 -0.41 1.64
N ILE A 88 -0.17 -1.02 0.71
CA ILE A 88 0.62 -0.32 -0.31
C ILE A 88 0.30 -0.96 -1.66
N LEU A 89 -0.18 -0.17 -2.59
CA LEU A 89 -0.48 -0.64 -3.95
C LEU A 89 0.80 -0.75 -4.79
N HIS A 90 0.84 -1.80 -5.58
CA HIS A 90 1.91 -2.07 -6.53
C HIS A 90 1.36 -2.29 -7.94
N ALA A 91 2.21 -2.09 -8.94
CA ALA A 91 1.86 -2.26 -10.36
C ALA A 91 1.56 -3.72 -10.75
N SER A 92 1.95 -4.69 -9.94
CA SER A 92 1.67 -6.12 -10.15
C SER A 92 1.82 -6.91 -8.85
N GLY A 93 1.24 -8.13 -8.80
CA GLY A 93 1.44 -9.05 -7.68
C GLY A 93 2.90 -9.41 -7.47
N MET A 94 3.68 -9.60 -8.54
CA MET A 94 5.12 -9.84 -8.41
C MET A 94 5.88 -8.63 -7.86
N ALA A 95 5.49 -7.42 -8.21
CA ALA A 95 6.06 -6.21 -7.60
C ALA A 95 5.76 -6.15 -6.10
N ALA A 96 4.54 -6.49 -5.68
CA ALA A 96 4.17 -6.55 -4.26
C ALA A 96 4.99 -7.61 -3.51
N ILE A 97 5.05 -8.85 -4.03
CA ILE A 97 5.80 -9.95 -3.42
C ILE A 97 7.29 -9.62 -3.32
N SER A 98 7.91 -9.14 -4.41
CA SER A 98 9.33 -8.79 -4.41
C SER A 98 9.63 -7.65 -3.42
N THR A 99 8.77 -6.63 -3.37
CA THR A 99 8.95 -5.51 -2.45
C THR A 99 8.88 -5.98 -1.00
N VAL A 100 7.89 -6.78 -0.63
CA VAL A 100 7.78 -7.31 0.74
C VAL A 100 9.02 -8.11 1.11
N LEU A 101 9.42 -9.06 0.28
CA LEU A 101 10.57 -9.92 0.58
C LEU A 101 11.87 -9.12 0.70
N LEU A 102 12.15 -8.23 -0.26
CA LEU A 102 13.38 -7.45 -0.26
C LEU A 102 13.41 -6.32 0.79
N ALA A 103 12.25 -5.81 1.21
CA ALA A 103 12.18 -4.78 2.24
C ALA A 103 12.25 -5.34 3.67
N THR A 104 11.84 -6.58 3.88
CA THR A 104 11.77 -7.18 5.23
C THR A 104 12.90 -8.14 5.54
N LEU A 105 13.55 -8.69 4.52
CA LEU A 105 14.59 -9.71 4.68
C LEU A 105 15.98 -9.13 4.44
N LYS A 106 16.95 -9.72 5.09
CA LYS A 106 18.38 -9.44 4.95
C LYS A 106 19.18 -10.73 4.76
N SER A 107 20.43 -10.60 4.36
CA SER A 107 21.34 -11.75 4.24
C SER A 107 21.40 -12.55 5.54
N GLY A 108 21.25 -13.87 5.42
CA GLY A 108 21.17 -14.82 6.54
C GLY A 108 19.74 -15.17 6.96
N ASP A 109 18.73 -14.43 6.51
CA ASP A 109 17.33 -14.74 6.79
C ASP A 109 16.83 -15.93 5.95
N LYS A 110 15.71 -16.52 6.39
CA LYS A 110 15.08 -17.66 5.74
C LYS A 110 13.61 -17.36 5.44
N VAL A 111 13.16 -17.76 4.26
CA VAL A 111 11.75 -17.70 3.84
C VAL A 111 11.17 -19.11 3.87
N LEU A 112 10.13 -19.27 4.67
CA LEU A 112 9.36 -20.50 4.70
C LEU A 112 8.20 -20.41 3.72
N SER A 113 8.08 -21.35 2.80
CA SER A 113 7.03 -21.34 1.79
C SER A 113 6.51 -22.73 1.45
N HIS A 114 5.29 -22.79 0.97
CA HIS A 114 4.75 -24.01 0.37
C HIS A 114 5.51 -24.37 -0.90
N TYR A 115 5.52 -25.67 -1.28
CA TYR A 115 6.17 -26.13 -2.51
C TYR A 115 5.47 -25.63 -3.78
N SER A 116 4.15 -25.46 -3.75
CA SER A 116 3.35 -25.03 -4.89
C SER A 116 3.13 -23.51 -4.84
N LEU A 117 3.97 -22.77 -5.55
CA LEU A 117 3.89 -21.33 -5.72
C LEU A 117 3.59 -20.98 -7.19
N TYR A 118 3.14 -19.74 -7.40
CA TYR A 118 3.14 -19.16 -8.73
C TYR A 118 4.57 -19.13 -9.31
N GLY A 119 4.74 -19.48 -10.59
CA GLY A 119 6.06 -19.66 -11.21
C GLY A 119 7.02 -18.48 -11.03
N GLY A 120 6.55 -17.24 -11.12
CA GLY A 120 7.40 -16.07 -10.87
C GLY A 120 7.86 -15.95 -9.41
N THR A 121 7.01 -16.34 -8.45
CA THR A 121 7.39 -16.38 -7.03
C THR A 121 8.37 -17.53 -6.75
N GLU A 122 8.17 -18.66 -7.41
CA GLU A 122 9.09 -19.80 -7.37
C GLU A 122 10.48 -19.39 -7.83
N GLU A 123 10.58 -18.76 -9.02
CA GLU A 123 11.83 -18.28 -9.58
C GLU A 123 12.51 -17.23 -8.69
N LEU A 124 11.74 -16.26 -8.19
CA LEU A 124 12.23 -15.24 -7.26
C LEU A 124 12.89 -15.88 -6.03
N THR A 125 12.20 -16.83 -5.42
CA THR A 125 12.63 -17.42 -4.14
C THR A 125 13.74 -18.45 -4.33
N GLN A 126 13.81 -19.15 -5.46
CA GLN A 126 14.83 -20.19 -5.72
C GLN A 126 16.08 -19.65 -6.40
N GLN A 127 15.96 -18.65 -7.26
CA GLN A 127 17.08 -18.19 -8.08
C GLN A 127 17.60 -16.84 -7.65
N LEU A 128 16.72 -15.89 -7.32
CA LEU A 128 17.13 -14.51 -7.03
C LEU A 128 17.50 -14.31 -5.56
N LEU A 129 16.66 -14.71 -4.62
CA LEU A 129 16.89 -14.51 -3.19
C LEU A 129 18.19 -15.14 -2.66
N PRO A 130 18.63 -16.33 -3.12
CA PRO A 130 19.93 -16.87 -2.72
C PRO A 130 21.11 -15.97 -3.08
N GLY A 131 21.03 -15.20 -4.18
CA GLY A 131 22.01 -14.19 -4.54
C GLY A 131 22.16 -13.04 -3.53
N PHE A 132 21.13 -12.81 -2.72
CA PHE A 132 21.13 -11.86 -1.59
C PHE A 132 21.43 -12.53 -0.24
N GLY A 133 21.77 -13.82 -0.24
CA GLY A 133 22.04 -14.58 0.98
C GLY A 133 20.80 -14.98 1.75
N ILE A 134 19.64 -15.01 1.12
CA ILE A 134 18.37 -15.41 1.72
C ILE A 134 18.02 -16.84 1.29
N GLU A 135 17.82 -17.74 2.25
CA GLU A 135 17.52 -19.14 2.01
C GLU A 135 16.01 -19.39 1.96
N ARG A 136 15.56 -20.19 0.99
CA ARG A 136 14.17 -20.69 0.98
C ARG A 136 14.09 -22.07 1.65
N ILE A 137 13.16 -22.22 2.57
CA ILE A 137 12.76 -23.50 3.17
C ILE A 137 11.39 -23.87 2.61
N ILE A 138 11.28 -25.09 2.05
CA ILE A 138 10.03 -25.60 1.50
C ILE A 138 9.32 -26.42 2.57
N MET A 139 8.02 -26.18 2.72
CA MET A 139 7.10 -27.01 3.51
C MET A 139 6.15 -27.76 2.58
N ASP A 140 5.89 -29.00 2.93
CA ASP A 140 4.82 -29.81 2.35
C ASP A 140 3.45 -29.41 2.91
#